data_61ab42e77388f812a7208e3dd1cbbbde
#
_entry.id   61ab42e77388f812a7208e3dd1cbbbde
#
_cell.length_a   1.000
_cell.length_b   1.000
_cell.length_c   1.000
_cell.angle_alpha   90.00
_cell.angle_beta   90.00
_cell.angle_gamma   90.00
#
_symmetry.space_group_name_H-M   'P 1'
#
loop_
_entity.id
_entity.type
_entity.pdbx_description
1 polymer ?
#
loop_
_entity_poly.entity_id
_entity_poly.type
_entity_poly.pdbx_seq_one_letter_code
_entity_poly.pdbx_strand_id
1 'polypeptide(L)'
;MKSIKRGRMALFAMALLCLAPVLAAWLAYALLPPGGGASYGLLLPTQPFVAAGRADWPRGKWVLAAAQGADCQNRCRQRWYAMQQIEKAQGEAAGRLTRVALLVSARPAEVDAPHRLSHAPEHALPAGTQGFYLVDPLGNQVLFYRDGADPGRVIDEVAKVLKVNNGLG
;
A
#
# COMPACT_ATOMS: atom_id res chain seq x y z
N MET A 1 50.26 -9.09 41.11
CA MET A 1 49.44 -9.90 40.15
C MET A 1 47.93 -9.79 40.30
N LYS A 2 47.30 -9.35 41.41
CA LYS A 2 45.86 -9.17 41.56
C LYS A 2 45.26 -7.97 40.81
N SER A 3 46.00 -6.90 40.57
CA SER A 3 45.55 -5.66 39.91
C SER A 3 45.26 -5.85 38.42
N ILE A 4 46.13 -6.58 37.70
CA ILE A 4 46.00 -6.80 36.24
C ILE A 4 44.76 -7.64 35.91
N LYS A 5 44.38 -8.60 36.79
CA LYS A 5 43.15 -9.41 36.62
C LYS A 5 41.88 -8.58 36.77
N ARG A 6 41.86 -7.62 37.72
CA ARG A 6 40.71 -6.69 37.93
C ARG A 6 40.51 -5.77 36.70
N GLY A 7 41.60 -5.20 36.16
CA GLY A 7 41.49 -4.34 34.97
C GLY A 7 40.96 -5.08 33.72
N ARG A 8 41.45 -6.31 33.49
CA ARG A 8 40.93 -7.14 32.39
C ARG A 8 39.45 -7.52 32.58
N MET A 9 39.03 -7.82 33.80
CA MET A 9 37.62 -8.12 34.13
C MET A 9 36.71 -6.92 33.92
N ALA A 10 37.18 -5.70 34.26
CA ALA A 10 36.45 -4.47 34.01
C ALA A 10 36.29 -4.17 32.53
N LEU A 11 37.32 -4.40 31.72
CA LEU A 11 37.25 -4.27 30.25
C LEU A 11 36.25 -5.24 29.62
N PHE A 12 36.26 -6.50 30.05
CA PHE A 12 35.26 -7.48 29.60
C PHE A 12 33.84 -7.13 30.00
N ALA A 13 33.64 -6.62 31.23
CA ALA A 13 32.33 -6.17 31.70
C ALA A 13 31.82 -4.97 30.88
N MET A 14 32.69 -3.99 30.60
CA MET A 14 32.34 -2.85 29.71
C MET A 14 32.01 -3.30 28.30
N ALA A 15 32.81 -4.20 27.71
CA ALA A 15 32.54 -4.72 26.38
C ALA A 15 31.20 -5.48 26.32
N LEU A 16 30.91 -6.27 27.34
CA LEU A 16 29.66 -7.03 27.46
C LEU A 16 28.45 -6.10 27.65
N LEU A 17 28.63 -5.03 28.44
CA LEU A 17 27.57 -4.01 28.62
C LEU A 17 27.27 -3.26 27.31
N CYS A 18 28.30 -2.96 26.51
CA CYS A 18 28.11 -2.31 25.21
C CYS A 18 27.51 -3.24 24.15
N LEU A 19 27.87 -4.54 24.19
CA LEU A 19 27.35 -5.51 23.23
C LEU A 19 25.96 -6.04 23.57
N ALA A 20 25.57 -6.02 24.86
CA ALA A 20 24.28 -6.54 25.33
C ALA A 20 23.06 -5.94 24.58
N PRO A 21 22.94 -4.62 24.37
CA PRO A 21 21.79 -4.07 23.64
C PRO A 21 21.76 -4.48 22.16
N VAL A 22 22.91 -4.64 21.52
CA VAL A 22 23.00 -5.07 20.12
C VAL A 22 22.60 -6.53 20.00
N LEU A 23 23.09 -7.39 20.89
CA LEU A 23 22.72 -8.81 20.92
C LEU A 23 21.25 -8.99 21.28
N ALA A 24 20.73 -8.21 22.24
CA ALA A 24 19.31 -8.23 22.59
C ALA A 24 18.42 -7.80 21.42
N ALA A 25 18.79 -6.75 20.72
CA ALA A 25 18.05 -6.28 19.53
C ALA A 25 18.08 -7.31 18.41
N TRP A 26 19.24 -7.91 18.15
CA TRP A 26 19.37 -8.97 17.14
C TRP A 26 18.55 -10.21 17.51
N LEU A 27 18.61 -10.63 18.78
CA LEU A 27 17.83 -11.77 19.27
C LEU A 27 16.33 -11.49 19.23
N ALA A 28 15.91 -10.28 19.63
CA ALA A 28 14.51 -9.86 19.54
C ALA A 28 14.02 -9.88 18.07
N TYR A 29 14.81 -9.40 17.13
CA TYR A 29 14.47 -9.43 15.71
C TYR A 29 14.40 -10.87 15.14
N ALA A 30 15.30 -11.75 15.59
CA ALA A 30 15.33 -13.14 15.14
C ALA A 30 14.18 -13.99 15.70
N LEU A 31 13.79 -13.75 16.97
CA LEU A 31 12.73 -14.50 17.65
C LEU A 31 11.34 -13.91 17.49
N LEU A 32 11.25 -12.59 17.37
CA LEU A 32 10.03 -11.82 17.22
C LEU A 32 10.15 -10.95 15.96
N PRO A 33 10.14 -11.56 14.75
CA PRO A 33 10.16 -10.76 13.55
C PRO A 33 9.00 -9.75 13.65
N PRO A 34 9.24 -8.45 13.34
CA PRO A 34 8.19 -7.45 13.40
C PRO A 34 7.05 -7.94 12.52
N GLY A 35 5.96 -8.33 13.13
CA GLY A 35 4.73 -8.65 12.42
C GLY A 35 4.40 -7.43 11.59
N GLY A 36 4.33 -7.59 10.27
CA GLY A 36 4.00 -6.50 9.36
C GLY A 36 2.80 -5.79 9.95
N GLY A 37 2.88 -4.45 10.11
CA GLY A 37 1.83 -3.68 10.75
C GLY A 37 0.49 -4.13 10.19
N ALA A 38 -0.50 -4.36 11.05
CA ALA A 38 -1.80 -4.88 10.66
C ALA A 38 -2.44 -3.93 9.65
N SER A 39 -2.18 -4.21 8.37
CA SER A 39 -2.81 -3.52 7.25
C SER A 39 -4.26 -3.94 7.20
N TYR A 40 -5.19 -3.01 7.04
CA TYR A 40 -6.59 -3.33 6.84
C TYR A 40 -6.81 -3.91 5.45
N GLY A 41 -6.18 -3.30 4.44
CA GLY A 41 -6.11 -3.85 3.10
C GLY A 41 -5.19 -5.07 3.00
N LEU A 42 -5.42 -5.91 2.01
CA LEU A 42 -4.51 -6.99 1.67
C LEU A 42 -3.21 -6.40 1.13
N LEU A 43 -2.12 -6.58 1.86
CA LEU A 43 -0.80 -6.17 1.40
C LEU A 43 -0.38 -7.04 0.21
N LEU A 44 -0.04 -6.41 -0.89
CA LEU A 44 0.42 -7.08 -2.10
C LEU A 44 1.97 -7.10 -2.17
N PRO A 45 2.56 -8.10 -2.82
CA PRO A 45 3.98 -8.06 -3.14
C PRO A 45 4.32 -6.80 -3.93
N THR A 46 5.41 -6.11 -3.59
CA THR A 46 5.86 -4.92 -4.31
C THR A 46 6.32 -5.30 -5.71
N GLN A 47 5.47 -5.08 -6.68
CA GLN A 47 5.70 -5.38 -8.09
C GLN A 47 5.03 -4.29 -8.94
N PRO A 48 5.54 -4.02 -10.15
CA PRO A 48 4.88 -3.10 -11.08
C PRO A 48 3.43 -3.53 -11.32
N PHE A 49 2.51 -2.60 -11.13
CA PHE A 49 1.10 -2.86 -11.42
C PHE A 49 0.88 -3.02 -12.92
N VAL A 50 0.05 -3.97 -13.30
CA VAL A 50 -0.16 -4.41 -14.70
C VAL A 50 -0.45 -3.26 -15.68
N ALA A 51 -1.11 -2.21 -15.24
CA ALA A 51 -1.47 -1.06 -16.06
C ALA A 51 -0.49 0.12 -15.93
N ALA A 52 0.44 0.11 -14.98
CA ALA A 52 1.30 1.25 -14.67
C ALA A 52 2.33 1.58 -15.77
N GLY A 53 2.68 0.60 -16.62
CA GLY A 53 3.57 0.79 -17.76
C GLY A 53 2.95 1.52 -18.97
N ARG A 54 1.65 1.79 -18.95
CA ARG A 54 0.93 2.42 -20.04
C ARG A 54 1.23 3.92 -20.14
N ALA A 55 1.17 4.47 -21.35
CA ALA A 55 1.40 5.91 -21.57
C ALA A 55 0.28 6.80 -20.96
N ASP A 56 -0.95 6.27 -20.89
CA ASP A 56 -2.13 6.92 -20.36
C ASP A 56 -2.29 6.74 -18.82
N TRP A 57 -1.33 6.10 -18.14
CA TRP A 57 -1.32 5.95 -16.69
C TRP A 57 -0.92 7.26 -16.00
N PRO A 58 -1.66 7.70 -14.95
CA PRO A 58 -1.32 8.90 -14.18
C PRO A 58 -0.04 8.68 -13.37
N ARG A 59 1.04 9.31 -13.80
CA ARG A 59 2.37 9.18 -13.16
C ARG A 59 2.52 10.21 -12.04
N GLY A 60 3.35 9.86 -11.05
CA GLY A 60 3.66 10.75 -9.93
C GLY A 60 2.51 10.95 -8.96
N LYS A 61 1.45 10.13 -9.03
CA LYS A 61 0.32 10.16 -8.11
C LYS A 61 0.05 8.79 -7.53
N TRP A 62 -0.49 8.77 -6.34
CA TRP A 62 -1.14 7.58 -5.81
C TRP A 62 -2.40 7.29 -6.59
N VAL A 63 -2.68 6.04 -6.88
CA VAL A 63 -3.79 5.64 -7.74
C VAL A 63 -4.68 4.64 -7.04
N LEU A 64 -5.97 4.93 -6.98
CA LEU A 64 -7.00 3.94 -6.70
C LEU A 64 -7.47 3.36 -8.03
N ALA A 65 -7.11 2.10 -8.33
CA ALA A 65 -7.43 1.45 -9.58
C ALA A 65 -8.46 0.32 -9.38
N ALA A 66 -9.51 0.31 -10.19
CA ALA A 66 -10.52 -0.75 -10.15
C ALA A 66 -10.89 -1.23 -11.55
N ALA A 67 -11.15 -2.54 -11.67
CA ALA A 67 -11.66 -3.12 -12.90
C ALA A 67 -13.11 -2.70 -13.14
N GLN A 68 -13.42 -2.37 -14.41
CA GLN A 68 -14.74 -1.97 -14.88
C GLN A 68 -15.21 -2.87 -16.03
N GLY A 69 -16.21 -3.70 -15.74
CA GLY A 69 -16.84 -4.60 -16.69
C GLY A 69 -17.97 -3.95 -17.52
N ALA A 70 -18.73 -4.79 -18.22
CA ALA A 70 -19.83 -4.37 -19.09
C ALA A 70 -21.02 -3.78 -18.31
N ASP A 71 -21.25 -4.23 -17.08
CA ASP A 71 -22.29 -3.72 -16.21
C ASP A 71 -21.72 -3.24 -14.88
N CYS A 72 -22.40 -2.31 -14.27
CA CYS A 72 -22.04 -1.79 -12.95
C CYS A 72 -23.25 -1.88 -12.03
N GLN A 73 -23.44 -3.06 -11.44
CA GLN A 73 -24.51 -3.32 -10.47
C GLN A 73 -24.17 -2.68 -9.10
N ASN A 74 -24.97 -2.95 -8.09
CA ASN A 74 -24.89 -2.30 -6.78
C ASN A 74 -23.48 -2.31 -6.15
N ARG A 75 -22.78 -3.45 -6.17
CA ARG A 75 -21.42 -3.55 -5.61
C ARG A 75 -20.42 -2.67 -6.35
N CYS A 76 -20.48 -2.65 -7.66
CA CYS A 76 -19.63 -1.80 -8.49
C CYS A 76 -19.91 -0.32 -8.20
N ARG A 77 -21.18 0.12 -8.17
CA ARG A 77 -21.53 1.51 -7.83
C ARG A 77 -21.05 1.91 -6.44
N GLN A 78 -21.22 1.03 -5.45
CA GLN A 78 -20.72 1.25 -4.09
C GLN A 78 -19.20 1.39 -4.06
N ARG A 79 -18.46 0.56 -4.81
CA ARG A 79 -17.00 0.67 -4.94
C ARG A 79 -16.58 2.02 -5.48
N TRP A 80 -17.15 2.47 -6.61
CA TRP A 80 -16.82 3.75 -7.20
C TRP A 80 -17.16 4.92 -6.29
N TYR A 81 -18.30 4.86 -5.62
CA TYR A 81 -18.67 5.84 -4.61
C TYR A 81 -17.67 5.86 -3.45
N ALA A 82 -17.29 4.70 -2.92
CA ALA A 82 -16.31 4.60 -1.84
C ALA A 82 -14.95 5.18 -2.27
N MET A 83 -14.44 4.83 -3.45
CA MET A 83 -13.19 5.39 -3.98
C MET A 83 -13.24 6.91 -4.11
N GLN A 84 -14.37 7.47 -4.53
CA GLN A 84 -14.57 8.93 -4.59
C GLN A 84 -14.54 9.56 -3.19
N GLN A 85 -15.18 8.93 -2.20
CA GLN A 85 -15.16 9.43 -0.83
C GLN A 85 -13.76 9.33 -0.21
N ILE A 86 -13.04 8.24 -0.47
CA ILE A 86 -11.65 8.05 -0.01
C ILE A 86 -10.76 9.17 -0.57
N GLU A 87 -10.85 9.47 -1.86
CA GLU A 87 -10.09 10.57 -2.49
C GLU A 87 -10.42 11.92 -1.86
N LYS A 88 -11.71 12.26 -1.72
CA LYS A 88 -12.15 13.53 -1.14
C LYS A 88 -11.74 13.67 0.32
N ALA A 89 -11.77 12.59 1.09
CA ALA A 89 -11.45 12.60 2.50
C ALA A 89 -9.97 12.87 2.82
N GLN A 90 -9.08 12.81 1.80
CA GLN A 90 -7.65 13.11 2.00
C GLN A 90 -7.38 14.62 2.17
N GLY A 91 -8.36 15.48 2.02
CA GLY A 91 -8.21 16.92 2.23
C GLY A 91 -7.12 17.52 1.34
N GLU A 92 -6.12 18.17 1.94
CA GLU A 92 -4.99 18.77 1.20
C GLU A 92 -4.17 17.74 0.39
N ALA A 93 -4.11 16.49 0.85
CA ALA A 93 -3.43 15.41 0.15
C ALA A 93 -4.25 14.82 -1.01
N ALA A 94 -5.52 15.23 -1.22
CA ALA A 94 -6.37 14.72 -2.30
C ALA A 94 -5.76 14.93 -3.70
N GLY A 95 -5.01 16.02 -3.89
CA GLY A 95 -4.30 16.29 -5.16
C GLY A 95 -3.22 15.25 -5.52
N ARG A 96 -2.76 14.48 -4.54
CA ARG A 96 -1.77 13.40 -4.70
C ARG A 96 -2.39 12.04 -4.99
N LEU A 97 -3.71 11.91 -4.88
CA LEU A 97 -4.46 10.68 -5.11
C LEU A 97 -5.38 10.87 -6.32
N THR A 98 -5.55 9.84 -7.13
CA THR A 98 -6.49 9.85 -8.25
C THR A 98 -7.14 8.49 -8.45
N ARG A 99 -8.21 8.43 -9.25
CA ARG A 99 -8.96 7.20 -9.53
C ARG A 99 -8.78 6.79 -10.98
N VAL A 100 -8.61 5.48 -11.21
CA VAL A 100 -8.44 4.88 -12.53
C VAL A 100 -9.43 3.75 -12.75
N ALA A 101 -10.20 3.81 -13.83
CA ALA A 101 -11.03 2.71 -14.30
C ALA A 101 -10.24 1.86 -15.31
N LEU A 102 -10.03 0.59 -14.97
CA LEU A 102 -9.43 -0.40 -15.86
C LEU A 102 -10.55 -1.09 -16.64
N LEU A 103 -10.73 -0.70 -17.89
CA LEU A 103 -11.81 -1.21 -18.73
C LEU A 103 -11.47 -2.63 -19.21
N VAL A 104 -12.12 -3.62 -18.63
CA VAL A 104 -11.92 -5.05 -18.95
C VAL A 104 -12.96 -5.58 -19.95
N SER A 105 -13.91 -4.75 -20.36
CA SER A 105 -14.94 -5.08 -21.34
C SER A 105 -14.86 -4.16 -22.56
N ALA A 106 -15.26 -4.67 -23.72
CA ALA A 106 -15.38 -3.88 -24.96
C ALA A 106 -16.47 -2.78 -24.87
N ARG A 107 -17.48 -2.99 -24.01
CA ARG A 107 -18.54 -2.02 -23.74
C ARG A 107 -18.66 -1.85 -22.24
N PRO A 108 -17.75 -1.08 -21.59
CA PRO A 108 -17.79 -0.89 -20.16
C PRO A 108 -18.96 0.00 -19.76
N ALA A 109 -19.53 -0.26 -18.60
CA ALA A 109 -20.49 0.63 -17.99
C ALA A 109 -19.82 1.97 -17.65
N GLU A 110 -20.59 3.05 -17.73
CA GLU A 110 -20.10 4.39 -17.38
C GLU A 110 -19.90 4.53 -15.88
N VAL A 111 -18.74 5.04 -15.49
CA VAL A 111 -18.37 5.31 -14.09
C VAL A 111 -17.66 6.65 -13.97
N ASP A 112 -17.82 7.30 -12.83
CA ASP A 112 -17.12 8.55 -12.51
C ASP A 112 -15.67 8.28 -12.12
N ALA A 113 -14.81 8.16 -13.13
CA ALA A 113 -13.37 8.02 -12.98
C ALA A 113 -12.63 9.07 -13.83
N PRO A 114 -11.68 9.83 -13.26
CA PRO A 114 -10.90 10.82 -14.00
C PRO A 114 -10.08 10.19 -15.15
N HIS A 115 -9.62 8.97 -14.96
CA HIS A 115 -8.83 8.23 -15.95
C HIS A 115 -9.51 6.91 -16.29
N ARG A 116 -9.55 6.58 -17.57
CA ARG A 116 -10.11 5.33 -18.10
C ARG A 116 -9.11 4.66 -19.03
N LEU A 117 -8.63 3.50 -18.64
CA LEU A 117 -7.65 2.73 -19.39
C LEU A 117 -8.31 1.52 -20.04
N SER A 118 -8.33 1.49 -21.38
CA SER A 118 -8.90 0.39 -22.16
C SER A 118 -8.00 -0.84 -22.17
N HIS A 119 -8.60 -2.02 -22.42
CA HIS A 119 -7.88 -3.28 -22.61
C HIS A 119 -6.98 -3.71 -21.43
N ALA A 120 -7.44 -3.44 -20.20
CA ALA A 120 -6.77 -3.99 -19.03
C ALA A 120 -7.03 -5.50 -18.96
N PRO A 121 -5.99 -6.34 -18.93
CA PRO A 121 -6.17 -7.79 -18.86
C PRO A 121 -6.67 -8.19 -17.47
N GLU A 122 -7.92 -8.64 -17.39
CA GLU A 122 -8.55 -9.03 -16.12
C GLU A 122 -7.78 -10.13 -15.39
N HIS A 123 -7.28 -11.11 -16.13
CA HIS A 123 -6.51 -12.24 -15.60
C HIS A 123 -5.13 -11.88 -15.04
N ALA A 124 -4.62 -10.68 -15.36
CA ALA A 124 -3.35 -10.20 -14.84
C ALA A 124 -3.50 -9.40 -13.52
N LEU A 125 -4.73 -9.22 -13.02
CA LEU A 125 -4.96 -8.53 -11.75
C LEU A 125 -4.70 -9.49 -10.58
N PRO A 126 -3.71 -9.24 -9.71
CA PRO A 126 -3.18 -10.24 -8.76
C PRO A 126 -4.17 -10.63 -7.66
N ALA A 127 -5.11 -9.75 -7.30
CA ALA A 127 -6.14 -10.01 -6.29
C ALA A 127 -7.57 -10.03 -6.90
N GLY A 128 -7.68 -10.03 -8.25
CA GLY A 128 -8.95 -10.10 -8.97
C GLY A 128 -9.64 -8.75 -9.17
N THR A 129 -10.91 -8.80 -9.56
CA THR A 129 -11.70 -7.63 -9.98
C THR A 129 -12.73 -7.16 -8.96
N GLN A 130 -12.90 -7.91 -7.85
CA GLN A 130 -13.90 -7.60 -6.82
C GLN A 130 -13.30 -6.73 -5.70
N GLY A 131 -12.86 -5.53 -6.09
CA GLY A 131 -12.22 -4.58 -5.20
C GLY A 131 -11.46 -3.52 -5.97
N PHE A 132 -10.60 -2.80 -5.27
CA PHE A 132 -9.73 -1.78 -5.86
C PHE A 132 -8.32 -1.84 -5.26
N TYR A 133 -7.38 -1.43 -6.06
CA TYR A 133 -5.95 -1.43 -5.76
C TYR A 133 -5.50 -0.05 -5.35
N LEU A 134 -4.61 0.03 -4.37
CA LEU A 134 -3.78 1.21 -4.14
C LEU A 134 -2.42 0.98 -4.81
N VAL A 135 -2.07 1.87 -5.72
CA VAL A 135 -0.82 1.84 -6.49
C VAL A 135 -0.01 3.09 -6.14
N ASP A 136 1.29 2.92 -5.93
CA ASP A 136 2.19 4.02 -5.57
C ASP A 136 2.53 4.94 -6.78
N PRO A 137 3.12 6.11 -6.56
CA PRO A 137 3.52 7.03 -7.62
C PRO A 137 4.58 6.49 -8.58
N LEU A 138 5.29 5.43 -8.20
CA LEU A 138 6.26 4.72 -9.05
C LEU A 138 5.58 3.65 -9.92
N GLY A 139 4.29 3.37 -9.68
CA GLY A 139 3.52 2.38 -10.40
C GLY A 139 3.54 0.98 -9.79
N ASN A 140 3.96 0.81 -8.55
CA ASN A 140 3.93 -0.49 -7.88
C ASN A 140 2.60 -0.69 -7.14
N GLN A 141 2.10 -1.92 -7.17
CA GLN A 141 0.96 -2.30 -6.34
C GLN A 141 1.36 -2.32 -4.85
N VAL A 142 0.48 -1.82 -3.98
CA VAL A 142 0.74 -1.75 -2.54
C VAL A 142 -0.33 -2.52 -1.76
N LEU A 143 -1.59 -2.16 -1.93
CA LEU A 143 -2.72 -2.69 -1.18
C LEU A 143 -3.88 -3.05 -2.10
N PHE A 144 -4.65 -4.03 -1.69
CA PHE A 144 -5.93 -4.37 -2.30
C PHE A 144 -7.04 -4.34 -1.26
N TYR A 145 -8.11 -3.64 -1.59
CA TYR A 145 -9.33 -3.56 -0.78
C TYR A 145 -10.46 -4.28 -1.47
N ARG A 146 -11.06 -5.25 -0.79
CA ARG A 146 -12.20 -6.00 -1.32
C ARG A 146 -13.46 -5.13 -1.35
N ASP A 147 -14.38 -5.47 -2.22
CA ASP A 147 -15.72 -4.88 -2.21
C ASP A 147 -16.38 -5.06 -0.84
N GLY A 148 -17.01 -4.00 -0.34
CA GLY A 148 -17.61 -4.00 1.00
C GLY A 148 -16.63 -3.71 2.14
N ALA A 149 -15.36 -3.40 1.85
CA ALA A 149 -14.44 -2.86 2.84
C ALA A 149 -15.04 -1.59 3.49
N ASP A 150 -14.84 -1.44 4.81
CA ASP A 150 -15.30 -0.26 5.55
C ASP A 150 -14.57 1.00 5.04
N PRO A 151 -15.27 1.95 4.43
CA PRO A 151 -14.65 3.15 3.87
C PRO A 151 -13.90 3.98 4.90
N GLY A 152 -14.35 4.04 6.14
CA GLY A 152 -13.68 4.78 7.21
C GLY A 152 -12.28 4.22 7.48
N ARG A 153 -12.16 2.90 7.63
CA ARG A 153 -10.87 2.24 7.83
C ARG A 153 -9.93 2.38 6.63
N VAL A 154 -10.48 2.36 5.42
CA VAL A 154 -9.68 2.60 4.20
C VAL A 154 -9.18 4.04 4.13
N ILE A 155 -10.03 5.02 4.46
CA ILE A 155 -9.65 6.44 4.52
C ILE A 155 -8.47 6.62 5.49
N ASP A 156 -8.57 6.08 6.70
CA ASP A 156 -7.53 6.21 7.73
C ASP A 156 -6.20 5.54 7.27
N GLU A 157 -6.30 4.38 6.63
CA GLU A 157 -5.10 3.68 6.13
C GLU A 157 -4.45 4.42 4.97
N VAL A 158 -5.23 4.89 4.00
CA VAL A 158 -4.72 5.69 2.87
C VAL A 158 -4.12 7.00 3.35
N ALA A 159 -4.76 7.70 4.29
CA ALA A 159 -4.22 8.91 4.90
C ALA A 159 -2.87 8.67 5.58
N LYS A 160 -2.74 7.55 6.31
CA LYS A 160 -1.48 7.14 6.94
C LYS A 160 -0.40 6.84 5.90
N VAL A 161 -0.74 6.13 4.83
CA VAL A 161 0.19 5.82 3.72
C VAL A 161 0.68 7.11 3.06
N LEU A 162 -0.22 8.03 2.72
CA LEU A 162 0.12 9.32 2.11
C LEU A 162 1.00 10.18 3.02
N LYS A 163 0.72 10.18 4.33
CA LYS A 163 1.48 10.94 5.33
C LYS A 163 2.90 10.41 5.49
N VAL A 164 3.08 9.09 5.59
CA VAL A 164 4.40 8.46 5.75
C VAL A 164 5.25 8.62 4.50
N ASN A 165 4.63 8.65 3.32
CA ASN A 165 5.30 8.79 2.03
C ASN A 165 5.16 10.19 1.43
N ASN A 166 5.33 11.22 2.25
CA ASN A 166 5.11 12.62 1.85
C ASN A 166 6.06 13.12 0.74
N GLY A 167 7.16 12.43 0.49
CA GLY A 167 8.11 12.72 -0.61
C GLY A 167 7.76 12.03 -1.94
N LEU A 168 6.70 11.21 -1.99
CA LEU A 168 6.27 10.49 -3.19
C LEU A 168 4.92 11.04 -3.66
N GLY A 169 4.88 11.63 -4.84
CA GLY A 169 3.65 12.12 -5.49
C GLY A 169 3.21 13.52 -5.09
#